data_ee51bf851f34c93f5afe8a31d9bf6b47
#
_entry.id   ee51bf851f34c93f5afe8a31d9bf6b47
#
_cell.length_a   1.000
_cell.length_b   1.000
_cell.length_c   1.000
_cell.angle_alpha   90.00
_cell.angle_beta   90.00
_cell.angle_gamma   90.00
#
_symmetry.space_group_name_H-M   'P 1'
#
loop_
_entity.id
_entity.type
_entity.pdbx_description
1 polymer ?
#
loop_
_entity_poly.entity_id
_entity_poly.type
_entity_poly.pdbx_seq_one_letter_code
_entity_poly.pdbx_strand_id
1 'polypeptide(L)'
;ISVVIARGFDGASVVFPVARNVHRDGILAVSTAAPVKQDAAHAERQARATEAAQAIAQGLGYHGVLCVEFFVLQDGSLIVNEIAPRPHNSGHYTMDACVTSQFEQQARAMAGLPLGSTDLLAPAVMLNILGDIWYPSATGDAQREPDWAAALAVPTAKLHLYGKREARRGRKMGHVTIVAASLREAQADAARVAAALGMQAPE
;
A
#
# COMPACT_ATOMS: atom_id res chain seq x y z
N ILE A 1 -3.05 6.89 -7.59
CA ILE A 1 -2.57 7.17 -6.22
C ILE A 1 -3.65 6.83 -5.22
N SER A 2 -3.26 6.60 -3.95
CA SER A 2 -4.22 6.42 -2.85
C SER A 2 -3.82 7.26 -1.64
N VAL A 3 -4.84 7.76 -0.95
CA VAL A 3 -4.75 8.49 0.32
C VAL A 3 -5.43 7.67 1.39
N VAL A 4 -4.67 7.24 2.38
CA VAL A 4 -5.20 6.60 3.59
C VAL A 4 -5.29 7.65 4.68
N ILE A 5 -6.47 7.78 5.29
CA ILE A 5 -6.77 8.74 6.36
C ILE A 5 -7.39 8.01 7.55
N ALA A 6 -7.02 8.39 8.75
CA ALA A 6 -7.71 7.99 9.96
C ALA A 6 -8.39 9.20 10.60
N ARG A 7 -9.63 9.04 11.09
CA ARG A 7 -10.40 10.08 11.76
C ARG A 7 -10.98 9.56 13.06
N GLY A 8 -10.71 10.29 14.15
CA GLY A 8 -11.20 10.01 15.49
C GLY A 8 -12.63 10.53 15.72
N PHE A 9 -13.25 10.12 16.82
CA PHE A 9 -14.59 10.60 17.23
C PHE A 9 -14.60 12.09 17.62
N ASP A 10 -13.46 12.65 18.00
CA ASP A 10 -13.27 14.09 18.26
C ASP A 10 -13.18 14.94 16.99
N GLY A 11 -13.22 14.28 15.82
CA GLY A 11 -13.09 14.93 14.51
C GLY A 11 -11.65 15.16 14.06
N ALA A 12 -10.64 14.92 14.90
CA ALA A 12 -9.25 14.96 14.51
C ALA A 12 -8.95 13.94 13.42
N SER A 13 -8.10 14.28 12.46
CA SER A 13 -7.68 13.36 11.40
C SER A 13 -6.19 13.40 11.15
N VAL A 14 -5.64 12.27 10.76
CA VAL A 14 -4.25 12.12 10.31
C VAL A 14 -4.23 11.41 8.96
N VAL A 15 -3.32 11.82 8.10
CA VAL A 15 -3.20 11.28 6.73
C VAL A 15 -1.85 10.61 6.57
N PHE A 16 -1.85 9.41 6.02
CA PHE A 16 -0.64 8.70 5.68
C PHE A 16 0.02 9.28 4.40
N PRO A 17 1.32 9.09 4.22
CA PRO A 17 1.98 9.44 2.97
C PRO A 17 1.23 8.89 1.76
N VAL A 18 0.99 9.74 0.76
CA VAL A 18 0.26 9.34 -0.45
C VAL A 18 1.04 8.27 -1.20
N ALA A 19 0.40 7.13 -1.45
CA ALA A 19 1.02 6.04 -2.20
C ALA A 19 0.74 6.16 -3.70
N ARG A 20 1.79 5.96 -4.51
CA ARG A 20 1.65 5.69 -5.95
C ARG A 20 1.33 4.21 -6.13
N ASN A 21 0.31 3.91 -6.92
CA ASN A 21 -0.17 2.56 -7.14
C ASN A 21 0.01 2.14 -8.61
N VAL A 22 0.40 0.89 -8.80
CA VAL A 22 0.39 0.21 -10.10
C VAL A 22 -0.61 -0.93 -10.02
N HIS A 23 -1.58 -0.93 -10.94
CA HIS A 23 -2.55 -2.00 -11.09
C HIS A 23 -2.24 -2.82 -12.34
N ARG A 24 -2.46 -4.14 -12.26
CA ARG A 24 -2.36 -5.07 -13.37
C ARG A 24 -3.65 -5.89 -13.39
N ASP A 25 -4.28 -5.95 -14.54
CA ASP A 25 -5.58 -6.63 -14.72
C ASP A 25 -6.63 -6.23 -13.68
N GLY A 26 -6.66 -4.93 -13.32
CA GLY A 26 -7.57 -4.39 -12.31
C GLY A 26 -7.20 -4.70 -10.86
N ILE A 27 -6.09 -5.42 -10.61
CA ILE A 27 -5.64 -5.76 -9.24
C ILE A 27 -4.42 -4.91 -8.88
N LEU A 28 -4.42 -4.33 -7.68
CA LEU A 28 -3.25 -3.64 -7.15
C LEU A 28 -2.05 -4.59 -7.10
N ALA A 29 -0.98 -4.26 -7.82
CA ALA A 29 0.25 -5.03 -7.86
C ALA A 29 1.34 -4.42 -6.97
N VAL A 30 1.52 -3.09 -7.04
CA VAL A 30 2.59 -2.37 -6.35
C VAL A 30 2.05 -1.09 -5.73
N SER A 31 2.46 -0.78 -4.50
CA SER A 31 2.31 0.54 -3.89
C SER A 31 3.67 1.09 -3.48
N THR A 32 3.92 2.35 -3.79
CA THR A 32 5.17 3.03 -3.48
C THR A 32 4.89 4.25 -2.63
N ALA A 33 5.50 4.32 -1.46
CA ALA A 33 5.48 5.47 -0.56
C ALA A 33 6.89 5.99 -0.36
N ALA A 34 7.08 7.28 -0.60
CA ALA A 34 8.37 7.95 -0.43
C ALA A 34 8.15 9.43 -0.08
N PRO A 35 9.13 10.08 0.59
CA PRO A 35 9.08 11.52 0.77
C PRO A 35 8.90 12.23 -0.56
N VAL A 36 8.09 13.28 -0.58
CA VAL A 36 7.89 14.10 -1.78
C VAL A 36 9.22 14.72 -2.17
N LYS A 37 9.73 14.35 -3.36
CA LYS A 37 10.87 15.05 -3.94
C LYS A 37 10.45 16.47 -4.32
N GLN A 38 11.41 17.38 -4.53
CA GLN A 38 11.24 18.81 -4.85
C GLN A 38 10.56 19.07 -6.22
N ASP A 39 9.63 18.22 -6.63
CA ASP A 39 8.77 18.43 -7.79
C ASP A 39 7.47 19.08 -7.31
N ALA A 40 7.35 20.40 -7.57
CA ALA A 40 6.21 21.21 -7.14
C ALA A 40 4.87 20.66 -7.65
N ALA A 41 4.79 20.18 -8.88
CA ALA A 41 3.58 19.61 -9.45
C ALA A 41 3.16 18.31 -8.75
N HIS A 42 4.13 17.49 -8.36
CA HIS A 42 3.87 16.28 -7.59
C HIS A 42 3.38 16.60 -6.17
N ALA A 43 4.02 17.58 -5.50
CA ALA A 43 3.61 18.04 -4.18
C ALA A 43 2.19 18.63 -4.18
N GLU A 44 1.88 19.49 -5.15
CA GLU A 44 0.55 20.08 -5.32
C GLU A 44 -0.52 19.00 -5.55
N ARG A 45 -0.24 18.00 -6.38
CA ARG A 45 -1.15 16.88 -6.63
C ARG A 45 -1.44 16.09 -5.37
N GLN A 46 -0.41 15.80 -4.57
CA GLN A 46 -0.58 15.10 -3.30
C GLN A 46 -1.39 15.93 -2.29
N ALA A 47 -1.15 17.24 -2.22
CA ALA A 47 -1.92 18.14 -1.37
C ALA A 47 -3.41 18.13 -1.75
N ARG A 48 -3.73 18.28 -3.05
CA ARG A 48 -5.12 18.22 -3.55
C ARG A 48 -5.78 16.88 -3.26
N ALA A 49 -5.07 15.75 -3.43
CA ALA A 49 -5.59 14.43 -3.11
C ALA A 49 -5.89 14.29 -1.60
N THR A 50 -5.00 14.81 -0.76
CA THR A 50 -5.14 14.82 0.69
C THR A 50 -6.35 15.65 1.13
N GLU A 51 -6.49 16.88 0.62
CA GLU A 51 -7.63 17.76 0.88
C GLU A 51 -8.96 17.11 0.47
N ALA A 52 -9.00 16.48 -0.71
CA ALA A 52 -10.19 15.79 -1.18
C ALA A 52 -10.55 14.59 -0.27
N ALA A 53 -9.57 13.79 0.15
CA ALA A 53 -9.81 12.66 1.06
C ALA A 53 -10.29 13.13 2.44
N GLN A 54 -9.74 14.22 2.96
CA GLN A 54 -10.20 14.85 4.22
C GLN A 54 -11.64 15.36 4.10
N ALA A 55 -11.97 16.07 3.02
CA ALA A 55 -13.32 16.57 2.77
C ALA A 55 -14.33 15.41 2.65
N ILE A 56 -13.96 14.31 1.98
CA ILE A 56 -14.80 13.11 1.89
C ILE A 56 -15.03 12.48 3.27
N ALA A 57 -13.96 12.26 4.06
CA ALA A 57 -14.07 11.67 5.39
C ALA A 57 -14.92 12.54 6.34
N GLN A 58 -14.77 13.86 6.25
CA GLN A 58 -15.57 14.82 7.01
C GLN A 58 -17.03 14.84 6.57
N GLY A 59 -17.28 14.93 5.25
CA GLY A 59 -18.63 14.98 4.69
C GLY A 59 -19.44 13.71 4.97
N LEU A 60 -18.78 12.56 5.06
CA LEU A 60 -19.40 11.29 5.45
C LEU A 60 -19.57 11.14 6.96
N GLY A 61 -19.03 12.04 7.79
CA GLY A 61 -18.97 11.87 9.24
C GLY A 61 -18.25 10.59 9.64
N TYR A 62 -17.30 10.11 8.79
CA TYR A 62 -16.65 8.81 8.97
C TYR A 62 -15.71 8.81 10.18
N HIS A 63 -15.68 7.70 10.94
CA HIS A 63 -14.72 7.45 12.01
C HIS A 63 -14.00 6.14 11.75
N GLY A 64 -12.69 6.13 11.96
CA GLY A 64 -11.83 5.00 11.62
C GLY A 64 -10.91 5.30 10.44
N VAL A 65 -10.38 4.25 9.83
CA VAL A 65 -9.51 4.34 8.64
C VAL A 65 -10.33 4.27 7.37
N LEU A 66 -10.12 5.23 6.48
CA LEU A 66 -10.71 5.35 5.14
C LEU A 66 -9.57 5.43 4.12
N CYS A 67 -9.74 4.79 2.98
CA CYS A 67 -8.87 5.00 1.82
C CYS A 67 -9.66 5.60 0.68
N VAL A 68 -9.09 6.60 0.03
CA VAL A 68 -9.60 7.15 -1.24
C VAL A 68 -8.57 6.90 -2.32
N GLU A 69 -8.97 6.19 -3.38
CA GLU A 69 -8.15 5.99 -4.57
C GLU A 69 -8.51 7.01 -5.64
N PHE A 70 -7.49 7.52 -6.31
CA PHE A 70 -7.66 8.49 -7.39
C PHE A 70 -6.94 8.03 -8.65
N PHE A 71 -7.60 8.18 -9.80
CA PHE A 71 -6.92 8.26 -11.08
C PHE A 71 -6.26 9.62 -11.22
N VAL A 72 -5.03 9.62 -11.71
CA VAL A 72 -4.30 10.82 -12.13
C VAL A 72 -4.37 10.87 -13.64
N LEU A 73 -5.06 11.87 -14.19
CA LEU A 73 -5.18 12.03 -15.62
C LEU A 73 -3.92 12.67 -16.22
N GLN A 74 -3.81 12.69 -17.55
CA GLN A 74 -2.64 13.23 -18.25
C GLN A 74 -2.44 14.74 -18.00
N ASP A 75 -3.50 15.49 -17.78
CA ASP A 75 -3.46 16.90 -17.41
C ASP A 75 -3.16 17.16 -15.92
N GLY A 76 -2.94 16.08 -15.14
CA GLY A 76 -2.68 16.12 -13.71
C GLY A 76 -3.93 16.26 -12.83
N SER A 77 -5.13 16.28 -13.41
CA SER A 77 -6.38 16.27 -12.65
C SER A 77 -6.61 14.94 -11.94
N LEU A 78 -7.42 14.97 -10.88
CA LEU A 78 -7.73 13.83 -10.04
C LEU A 78 -9.21 13.45 -10.20
N ILE A 79 -9.47 12.17 -10.40
CA ILE A 79 -10.83 11.61 -10.39
C ILE A 79 -10.85 10.51 -9.31
N VAL A 80 -11.84 10.57 -8.41
CA VAL A 80 -12.06 9.52 -7.41
C VAL A 80 -12.42 8.22 -8.13
N ASN A 81 -11.66 7.16 -7.84
CA ASN A 81 -11.89 5.82 -8.35
C ASN A 81 -12.70 4.98 -7.35
N GLU A 82 -12.20 4.88 -6.11
CA GLU A 82 -12.79 4.05 -5.07
C GLU A 82 -12.69 4.75 -3.72
N ILE A 83 -13.72 4.55 -2.87
CA ILE A 83 -13.70 4.91 -1.46
C ILE A 83 -13.87 3.62 -0.66
N ALA A 84 -12.85 3.23 0.11
CA ALA A 84 -12.87 2.05 0.94
C ALA A 84 -12.96 2.46 2.42
N PRO A 85 -14.12 2.30 3.09
CA PRO A 85 -14.32 2.68 4.50
C PRO A 85 -13.74 1.60 5.45
N ARG A 86 -12.44 1.34 5.32
CA ARG A 86 -11.68 0.32 6.07
C ARG A 86 -10.19 0.46 5.79
N PRO A 87 -9.30 -0.19 6.59
CA PRO A 87 -7.92 -0.41 6.17
C PRO A 87 -7.84 -0.98 4.76
N HIS A 88 -6.93 -0.46 3.95
CA HIS A 88 -6.85 -0.74 2.52
C HIS A 88 -5.51 -1.36 2.12
N ASN A 89 -5.54 -2.19 1.07
CA ASN A 89 -4.36 -2.91 0.58
C ASN A 89 -3.20 -1.96 0.21
N SER A 90 -3.50 -0.82 -0.42
CA SER A 90 -2.48 0.18 -0.76
C SER A 90 -1.82 0.85 0.46
N GLY A 91 -2.44 0.73 1.65
CA GLY A 91 -1.91 1.20 2.92
C GLY A 91 -1.12 0.14 3.71
N HIS A 92 -0.92 -1.08 3.19
CA HIS A 92 -0.22 -2.12 3.95
C HIS A 92 1.25 -1.81 4.20
N TYR A 93 1.90 -1.00 3.36
CA TYR A 93 3.26 -0.52 3.58
C TYR A 93 3.42 0.16 4.96
N THR A 94 2.33 0.72 5.51
CA THR A 94 2.36 1.42 6.80
C THR A 94 2.72 0.53 7.98
N MET A 95 2.58 -0.80 7.84
CA MET A 95 2.94 -1.75 8.89
C MET A 95 4.43 -1.73 9.20
N ASP A 96 5.27 -1.51 8.20
CA ASP A 96 6.72 -1.59 8.32
C ASP A 96 7.41 -0.23 8.11
N ALA A 97 6.75 0.71 7.43
CA ALA A 97 7.37 1.94 6.97
C ALA A 97 6.85 3.22 7.66
N CYS A 98 5.81 3.13 8.51
CA CYS A 98 5.31 4.28 9.26
C CYS A 98 5.42 4.08 10.76
N VAL A 99 5.42 5.20 11.52
CA VAL A 99 5.44 5.17 13.00
C VAL A 99 4.24 4.39 13.54
N THR A 100 3.05 4.66 13.00
CA THR A 100 1.81 3.96 13.35
C THR A 100 1.23 3.34 12.08
N SER A 101 0.84 2.07 12.13
CA SER A 101 0.22 1.42 10.98
C SER A 101 -1.26 1.82 10.80
N GLN A 102 -1.80 1.65 9.60
CA GLN A 102 -3.24 1.87 9.37
C GLN A 102 -4.13 0.98 10.26
N PHE A 103 -3.66 -0.22 10.63
CA PHE A 103 -4.39 -1.13 11.50
C PHE A 103 -4.40 -0.65 12.95
N GLU A 104 -3.27 -0.14 13.43
CA GLU A 104 -3.20 0.48 14.75
C GLU A 104 -4.04 1.76 14.81
N GLN A 105 -4.01 2.61 13.76
CA GLN A 105 -4.88 3.78 13.69
C GLN A 105 -6.36 3.39 13.73
N GLN A 106 -6.74 2.31 13.02
CA GLN A 106 -8.11 1.79 13.08
C GLN A 106 -8.48 1.39 14.52
N ALA A 107 -7.60 0.67 15.21
CA ALA A 107 -7.83 0.25 16.58
C ALA A 107 -7.94 1.45 17.54
N ARG A 108 -7.03 2.43 17.40
CA ARG A 108 -7.05 3.67 18.19
C ARG A 108 -8.35 4.45 17.96
N ALA A 109 -8.72 4.68 16.71
CA ALA A 109 -9.94 5.41 16.37
C ALA A 109 -11.20 4.72 16.95
N MET A 110 -11.31 3.39 16.80
CA MET A 110 -12.45 2.64 17.32
C MET A 110 -12.51 2.59 18.85
N ALA A 111 -11.35 2.63 19.52
CA ALA A 111 -11.26 2.66 20.97
C ALA A 111 -11.40 4.08 21.57
N GLY A 112 -11.59 5.11 20.75
CA GLY A 112 -11.63 6.51 21.19
C GLY A 112 -10.28 7.02 21.74
N LEU A 113 -9.17 6.40 21.33
CA LEU A 113 -7.82 6.80 21.71
C LEU A 113 -7.27 7.89 20.78
N PRO A 114 -6.30 8.70 21.24
CA PRO A 114 -5.59 9.64 20.37
C PRO A 114 -4.96 8.95 19.18
N LEU A 115 -5.06 9.56 18.00
CA LEU A 115 -4.41 9.08 16.80
C LEU A 115 -2.89 9.18 16.92
N GLY A 116 -2.17 8.18 16.39
CA GLY A 116 -0.71 8.17 16.37
C GLY A 116 -0.13 8.93 15.17
N SER A 117 1.20 9.15 15.15
CA SER A 117 1.89 9.73 14.00
C SER A 117 1.82 8.80 12.78
N THR A 118 1.58 9.39 11.61
CA THR A 118 1.61 8.69 10.31
C THR A 118 2.93 8.89 9.57
N ASP A 119 3.95 9.45 10.24
CA ASP A 119 5.23 9.76 9.63
C ASP A 119 5.86 8.53 8.98
N LEU A 120 6.39 8.75 7.76
CA LEU A 120 7.15 7.73 7.04
C LEU A 120 8.55 7.63 7.64
N LEU A 121 8.93 6.44 8.11
CA LEU A 121 10.25 6.16 8.67
C LEU A 121 11.32 6.06 7.58
N ALA A 122 10.97 5.47 6.44
CA ALA A 122 11.84 5.35 5.28
C ALA A 122 11.01 5.07 4.02
N PRO A 123 11.56 5.32 2.80
CA PRO A 123 10.90 4.95 1.56
C PRO A 123 10.55 3.46 1.51
N ALA A 124 9.37 3.15 0.97
CA ALA A 124 8.89 1.78 0.90
C ALA A 124 8.26 1.45 -0.45
N VAL A 125 8.44 0.20 -0.86
CA VAL A 125 7.73 -0.43 -1.98
C VAL A 125 7.01 -1.66 -1.45
N MET A 126 5.71 -1.72 -1.60
CA MET A 126 4.89 -2.89 -1.26
C MET A 126 4.53 -3.65 -2.53
N LEU A 127 4.81 -4.94 -2.55
CA LEU A 127 4.42 -5.88 -3.59
C LEU A 127 3.26 -6.74 -3.08
N ASN A 128 2.16 -6.75 -3.82
CA ASN A 128 1.02 -7.57 -3.48
C ASN A 128 1.25 -9.02 -3.95
N ILE A 129 1.18 -9.98 -3.05
CA ILE A 129 1.34 -11.41 -3.36
C ILE A 129 -0.01 -11.97 -3.77
N LEU A 130 -0.13 -12.33 -5.04
CA LEU A 130 -1.29 -13.04 -5.56
C LEU A 130 -1.04 -14.55 -5.57
N GLY A 131 -2.10 -15.35 -5.53
CA GLY A 131 -2.02 -16.80 -5.56
C GLY A 131 -1.40 -17.36 -6.84
N ASP A 132 -1.20 -16.52 -7.84
CA ASP A 132 -0.57 -16.85 -9.12
C ASP A 132 0.84 -17.40 -8.95
N ILE A 133 1.61 -16.91 -7.98
CA ILE A 133 2.99 -17.34 -7.76
C ILE A 133 3.12 -18.79 -7.24
N TRP A 134 2.02 -19.40 -6.82
CA TRP A 134 1.97 -20.84 -6.50
C TRP A 134 1.88 -21.73 -7.73
N TYR A 135 1.62 -21.15 -8.91
CA TYR A 135 1.44 -21.89 -10.16
C TYR A 135 2.61 -21.61 -11.11
N PRO A 136 3.60 -22.52 -11.20
CA PRO A 136 4.79 -22.31 -12.04
C PRO A 136 4.48 -22.24 -13.54
N SER A 137 3.30 -22.76 -13.95
CA SER A 137 2.82 -22.69 -15.33
C SER A 137 1.54 -21.85 -15.40
N ALA A 138 1.44 -20.99 -16.41
CA ALA A 138 0.25 -20.17 -16.63
C ALA A 138 -1.02 -20.99 -16.89
N THR A 139 -0.89 -22.21 -17.46
CA THR A 139 -2.01 -23.06 -17.86
C THR A 139 -2.16 -24.33 -17.03
N GLY A 140 -1.22 -24.64 -16.14
CA GLY A 140 -1.24 -25.84 -15.30
C GLY A 140 -1.86 -25.59 -13.93
N ASP A 141 -2.44 -26.63 -13.32
CA ASP A 141 -3.03 -26.60 -11.98
C ASP A 141 -2.08 -27.10 -10.88
N ALA A 142 -0.88 -27.57 -11.24
CA ALA A 142 0.12 -28.00 -10.27
C ALA A 142 0.58 -26.80 -9.45
N GLN A 143 0.46 -26.91 -8.13
CA GLN A 143 0.90 -25.89 -7.19
C GLN A 143 2.29 -26.22 -6.63
N ARG A 144 3.06 -25.18 -6.38
CA ARG A 144 4.35 -25.23 -5.69
C ARG A 144 4.43 -24.10 -4.69
N GLU A 145 4.94 -24.38 -3.49
CA GLU A 145 5.24 -23.32 -2.53
C GLU A 145 6.28 -22.36 -3.10
N PRO A 146 6.05 -21.05 -3.05
CA PRO A 146 7.04 -20.05 -3.48
C PRO A 146 8.32 -20.12 -2.66
N ASP A 147 9.43 -19.70 -3.25
CA ASP A 147 10.73 -19.67 -2.57
C ASP A 147 10.84 -18.46 -1.64
N TRP A 148 10.24 -18.59 -0.46
CA TRP A 148 10.27 -17.54 0.58
C TRP A 148 11.68 -17.26 1.07
N ALA A 149 12.56 -18.27 1.09
CA ALA A 149 13.95 -18.11 1.55
C ALA A 149 14.72 -17.19 0.58
N ALA A 150 14.53 -17.37 -0.73
CA ALA A 150 15.14 -16.51 -1.74
C ALA A 150 14.62 -15.06 -1.65
N ALA A 151 13.31 -14.87 -1.42
CA ALA A 151 12.74 -13.54 -1.24
C ALA A 151 13.26 -12.85 0.04
N LEU A 152 13.34 -13.59 1.15
CA LEU A 152 13.82 -13.08 2.44
C LEU A 152 15.35 -12.97 2.53
N ALA A 153 16.10 -13.49 1.55
CA ALA A 153 17.52 -13.19 1.40
C ALA A 153 17.79 -11.70 1.03
N VAL A 154 16.75 -10.95 0.67
CA VAL A 154 16.80 -9.48 0.54
C VAL A 154 16.56 -8.88 1.93
N PRO A 155 17.57 -8.26 2.60
CA PRO A 155 17.46 -7.88 4.01
C PRO A 155 16.41 -6.81 4.32
N THR A 156 16.01 -6.03 3.31
CA THR A 156 15.01 -4.96 3.41
C THR A 156 13.58 -5.48 3.27
N ALA A 157 13.38 -6.77 2.94
CA ALA A 157 12.06 -7.36 2.71
C ALA A 157 11.37 -7.78 4.02
N LYS A 158 10.09 -7.44 4.13
CA LYS A 158 9.18 -7.81 5.21
C LYS A 158 8.00 -8.58 4.62
N LEU A 159 7.89 -9.87 4.92
CA LEU A 159 6.87 -10.76 4.37
C LEU A 159 5.66 -10.85 5.32
N HIS A 160 4.47 -10.63 4.76
CA HIS A 160 3.18 -10.77 5.45
C HIS A 160 2.27 -11.72 4.67
N LEU A 161 2.02 -12.90 5.19
CA LEU A 161 1.08 -13.87 4.64
C LEU A 161 -0.25 -13.81 5.39
N TYR A 162 -1.37 -13.89 4.67
CA TYR A 162 -2.70 -13.73 5.25
C TYR A 162 -3.31 -15.04 5.82
N GLY A 163 -2.54 -16.13 5.86
CA GLY A 163 -2.97 -17.42 6.41
C GLY A 163 -4.10 -18.10 5.63
N LYS A 164 -4.30 -17.75 4.37
CA LYS A 164 -5.32 -18.37 3.52
C LYS A 164 -4.87 -19.78 3.11
N ARG A 165 -5.72 -20.80 3.34
CA ARG A 165 -5.39 -22.21 3.13
C ARG A 165 -5.14 -22.56 1.66
N GLU A 166 -5.88 -21.93 0.73
CA GLU A 166 -5.83 -22.24 -0.69
C GLU A 166 -5.34 -21.04 -1.48
N ALA A 167 -4.28 -21.21 -2.22
CA ALA A 167 -3.88 -20.27 -3.24
C ALA A 167 -4.81 -20.41 -4.45
N ARG A 168 -5.29 -19.29 -4.99
CA ARG A 168 -6.06 -19.22 -6.23
C ARG A 168 -5.55 -18.04 -7.05
N ARG A 169 -5.53 -18.19 -8.37
CA ARG A 169 -5.10 -17.11 -9.27
C ARG A 169 -5.91 -15.83 -9.00
N GLY A 170 -5.26 -14.68 -8.99
CA GLY A 170 -5.84 -13.39 -8.67
C GLY A 170 -6.21 -13.17 -7.21
N ARG A 171 -6.13 -14.20 -6.34
CA ARG A 171 -6.44 -14.05 -4.92
C ARG A 171 -5.26 -13.44 -4.17
N LYS A 172 -5.48 -12.35 -3.46
CA LYS A 172 -4.48 -11.74 -2.57
C LYS A 172 -4.16 -12.69 -1.42
N MET A 173 -2.93 -13.20 -1.38
CA MET A 173 -2.44 -14.16 -0.40
C MET A 173 -1.57 -13.53 0.68
N GLY A 174 -0.98 -12.38 0.38
CA GLY A 174 -0.07 -11.67 1.25
C GLY A 174 0.47 -10.41 0.59
N HIS A 175 1.50 -9.85 1.18
CA HIS A 175 2.33 -8.80 0.58
C HIS A 175 3.76 -8.89 1.10
N VAL A 176 4.69 -8.29 0.37
CA VAL A 176 6.05 -8.00 0.85
C VAL A 176 6.22 -6.49 0.85
N THR A 177 6.63 -5.92 1.97
CA THR A 177 7.05 -4.52 2.06
C THR A 177 8.58 -4.47 2.05
N ILE A 178 9.16 -3.68 1.18
CA ILE A 178 10.58 -3.40 1.11
C ILE A 178 10.78 -1.99 1.67
N VAL A 179 11.59 -1.86 2.72
CA VAL A 179 11.89 -0.58 3.40
C VAL A 179 13.38 -0.33 3.29
N ALA A 180 13.80 0.77 2.67
CA ALA A 180 15.21 1.05 2.44
C ALA A 180 15.54 2.55 2.63
N ALA A 181 16.82 2.87 2.74
CA ALA A 181 17.29 4.24 2.99
C ALA A 181 16.96 5.22 1.85
N SER A 182 16.73 4.71 0.63
CA SER A 182 16.33 5.50 -0.52
C SER A 182 15.28 4.79 -1.36
N LEU A 183 14.45 5.56 -2.08
CA LEU A 183 13.47 4.99 -3.01
C LEU A 183 14.13 4.13 -4.10
N ARG A 184 15.29 4.55 -4.60
CA ARG A 184 16.03 3.79 -5.61
C ARG A 184 16.46 2.40 -5.09
N GLU A 185 16.91 2.34 -3.84
CA GLU A 185 17.29 1.08 -3.19
C GLU A 185 16.04 0.21 -2.96
N ALA A 186 14.95 0.79 -2.42
CA ALA A 186 13.69 0.07 -2.22
C ALA A 186 13.14 -0.52 -3.54
N GLN A 187 13.24 0.21 -4.65
CA GLN A 187 12.83 -0.26 -5.98
C GLN A 187 13.73 -1.39 -6.50
N ALA A 188 15.06 -1.25 -6.35
CA ALA A 188 16.01 -2.29 -6.76
C ALA A 188 15.79 -3.60 -5.97
N ASP A 189 15.61 -3.50 -4.67
CA ASP A 189 15.36 -4.65 -3.82
C ASP A 189 13.96 -5.25 -4.08
N ALA A 190 12.95 -4.43 -4.36
CA ALA A 190 11.63 -4.91 -4.77
C ALA A 190 11.71 -5.72 -6.08
N ALA A 191 12.53 -5.30 -7.04
CA ALA A 191 12.76 -6.05 -8.27
C ALA A 191 13.43 -7.41 -7.99
N ARG A 192 14.38 -7.48 -7.05
CA ARG A 192 15.02 -8.72 -6.62
C ARG A 192 14.03 -9.69 -5.98
N VAL A 193 13.18 -9.18 -5.06
CA VAL A 193 12.12 -9.96 -4.43
C VAL A 193 11.11 -10.46 -5.46
N ALA A 194 10.68 -9.59 -6.38
CA ALA A 194 9.77 -9.97 -7.45
C ALA A 194 10.34 -11.11 -8.32
N ALA A 195 11.61 -10.99 -8.72
CA ALA A 195 12.30 -12.04 -9.49
C ALA A 195 12.39 -13.36 -8.71
N ALA A 196 12.75 -13.33 -7.42
CA ALA A 196 12.82 -14.52 -6.56
C ALA A 196 11.48 -15.24 -6.44
N LEU A 197 10.36 -14.50 -6.43
CA LEU A 197 9.01 -15.06 -6.34
C LEU A 197 8.36 -15.34 -7.71
N GLY A 198 9.06 -15.11 -8.83
CA GLY A 198 8.49 -15.27 -10.17
C GLY A 198 7.38 -14.27 -10.50
N MET A 199 7.40 -13.10 -9.86
CA MET A 199 6.47 -12.00 -10.12
C MET A 199 6.97 -11.11 -11.25
N GLN A 200 6.06 -10.37 -11.88
CA GLN A 200 6.46 -9.30 -12.80
C GLN A 200 7.23 -8.21 -12.05
N ALA A 201 8.26 -7.64 -12.72
CA ALA A 201 9.05 -6.56 -12.16
C ALA A 201 8.15 -5.38 -11.72
N PRO A 202 8.39 -4.78 -10.54
CA PRO A 202 7.74 -3.54 -10.16
C PRO A 202 8.23 -2.41 -11.09
N GLU A 203 7.29 -1.60 -11.59
CA GLU A 203 7.59 -0.41 -12.40
C GLU A 203 7.67 0.85 -11.53
#